data_8f89267429798035a5eb16e926dde261
#
_entry.id   8f89267429798035a5eb16e926dde261
#
_cell.length_a   1.000
_cell.length_b   1.000
_cell.length_c   1.000
_cell.angle_alpha   90.00
_cell.angle_beta   90.00
_cell.angle_gamma   90.00
#
_symmetry.space_group_name_H-M   'P 1'
#
loop_
_entity.id
_entity.type
_entity.pdbx_description
1 polymer ?
#
loop_
_entity_poly.entity_id
_entity_poly.type
_entity_poly.pdbx_seq_one_letter_code
_entity_poly.pdbx_strand_id
1 'polypeptide(L)'
;MGKEDIRSLIDELSSPLDLSNGSVGIILAAGHGKRIKSEKSKMLHEIWGVPTVVRVRAALDGGLDNSAQIVVVGIKAEEVAKSVGKDENLKFVVQEAQRGTGDAVKIAMEAIEGADFSGDVYIVPGDMGLIDEHTIKSFKESFETSKADMMVLTGEYAGDPENNQYGRIIRVPKNFNDGSPAGSLAGEVAEIREYKDILAMKDEEPYEVKHKGKIFVLNKQDMLNLSEFNTGVYAFKDGSLKEHLESLTTENVQGELYVTDLIKIFNENDKKVHAANANDSRLVEGFNLKSTLREMEAIARERVYEKLKDVITIEDRYDFFLSDEVVDRIFELDEAGKAGDIHVHKGVSLGPGVHLSEGVEICDHCQLTGTVYIGPGTNLGERVLISNFPGQEIKIGANTTILNGNEIKGEVKVGDN
;
A
#
# COMPACT_ATOMS: atom_id res chain seq x y z
N MET A 1 -16.73 -17.68 -12.99
CA MET A 1 -16.02 -17.73 -14.31
C MET A 1 -15.10 -18.93 -14.39
N GLY A 2 -14.94 -19.54 -15.57
CA GLY A 2 -13.94 -20.57 -15.81
C GLY A 2 -12.53 -19.97 -15.88
N LYS A 3 -11.49 -20.84 -15.83
CA LYS A 3 -10.08 -20.36 -15.93
C LYS A 3 -9.78 -19.62 -17.24
N GLU A 4 -10.40 -20.05 -18.34
CA GLU A 4 -10.25 -19.41 -19.66
C GLU A 4 -10.86 -18.01 -19.68
N ASP A 5 -12.02 -17.82 -19.03
CA ASP A 5 -12.69 -16.52 -18.92
C ASP A 5 -11.84 -15.53 -18.11
N ILE A 6 -11.18 -16.01 -17.03
CA ILE A 6 -10.29 -15.16 -16.22
C ILE A 6 -9.06 -14.72 -17.02
N ARG A 7 -8.44 -15.62 -17.78
CA ARG A 7 -7.30 -15.26 -18.64
C ARG A 7 -7.69 -14.26 -19.71
N SER A 8 -8.82 -14.46 -20.37
CA SER A 8 -9.33 -13.49 -21.36
C SER A 8 -9.56 -12.11 -20.77
N LEU A 9 -10.14 -12.02 -19.57
CA LEU A 9 -10.33 -10.74 -18.88
C LEU A 9 -8.99 -10.07 -18.51
N ILE A 10 -8.03 -10.84 -18.04
CA ILE A 10 -6.70 -10.35 -17.68
C ILE A 10 -5.95 -9.82 -18.90
N ASP A 11 -6.05 -10.52 -20.03
CA ASP A 11 -5.48 -10.06 -21.30
C ASP A 11 -6.17 -8.77 -21.79
N GLU A 12 -7.49 -8.65 -21.63
CA GLU A 12 -8.26 -7.45 -21.99
C GLU A 12 -7.86 -6.23 -21.15
N LEU A 13 -7.63 -6.45 -19.83
CA LEU A 13 -7.27 -5.39 -18.89
C LEU A 13 -5.78 -5.06 -18.90
N SER A 14 -4.95 -5.88 -19.54
CA SER A 14 -3.52 -5.64 -19.67
C SER A 14 -3.18 -4.75 -20.86
N SER A 15 -2.10 -4.00 -20.73
CA SER A 15 -1.52 -3.18 -21.79
C SER A 15 -0.07 -3.60 -22.05
N PRO A 16 0.52 -3.29 -23.22
CA PRO A 16 1.95 -3.45 -23.43
C PRO A 16 2.75 -2.65 -22.40
N LEU A 17 3.87 -3.21 -21.94
CA LEU A 17 4.76 -2.55 -21.01
C LEU A 17 5.84 -1.74 -21.74
N ASP A 18 6.00 -0.49 -21.38
CA ASP A 18 7.16 0.32 -21.75
C ASP A 18 8.21 0.24 -20.65
N LEU A 19 9.30 -0.45 -20.93
CA LEU A 19 10.41 -0.68 -20.01
C LEU A 19 11.52 0.36 -20.13
N SER A 20 11.37 1.36 -21.00
CA SER A 20 12.39 2.37 -21.28
C SER A 20 12.72 3.28 -20.10
N ASN A 21 11.80 3.41 -19.13
CA ASN A 21 12.01 4.17 -17.89
C ASN A 21 13.06 3.55 -16.95
N GLY A 22 13.48 2.30 -17.19
CA GLY A 22 14.49 1.63 -16.38
C GLY A 22 14.01 1.16 -15.00
N SER A 23 12.70 1.19 -14.75
CA SER A 23 12.09 0.67 -13.51
C SER A 23 10.84 -0.14 -13.81
N VAL A 24 10.59 -1.17 -13.00
CA VAL A 24 9.35 -1.97 -13.03
C VAL A 24 8.82 -2.13 -11.61
N GLY A 25 7.54 -1.80 -11.41
CA GLY A 25 6.81 -2.06 -10.17
C GLY A 25 6.07 -3.40 -10.22
N ILE A 26 6.24 -4.27 -9.22
CA ILE A 26 5.51 -5.53 -9.07
C ILE A 26 4.63 -5.44 -7.84
N ILE A 27 3.31 -5.58 -8.01
CA ILE A 27 2.33 -5.58 -6.93
C ILE A 27 1.91 -7.01 -6.63
N LEU A 28 2.21 -7.49 -5.42
CA LEU A 28 1.83 -8.83 -4.96
C LEU A 28 0.39 -8.82 -4.44
N ALA A 29 -0.57 -9.17 -5.27
CA ALA A 29 -2.01 -9.14 -4.98
C ALA A 29 -2.70 -10.53 -5.06
N ALA A 30 -1.94 -11.63 -5.09
CA ALA A 30 -2.48 -12.98 -5.21
C ALA A 30 -2.98 -13.59 -3.89
N GLY A 31 -2.64 -13.00 -2.74
CA GLY A 31 -2.94 -13.53 -1.41
C GLY A 31 -4.42 -13.45 -1.03
N HIS A 32 -4.96 -14.50 -0.38
CA HIS A 32 -6.36 -14.55 0.07
C HIS A 32 -6.65 -13.78 1.37
N GLY A 33 -5.65 -13.65 2.26
CA GLY A 33 -5.86 -12.98 3.56
C GLY A 33 -6.79 -13.75 4.53
N LYS A 34 -6.58 -15.05 4.70
CA LYS A 34 -7.42 -15.93 5.57
C LYS A 34 -7.65 -15.38 6.98
N ARG A 35 -6.70 -14.62 7.53
CA ARG A 35 -6.76 -14.07 8.90
C ARG A 35 -7.79 -12.96 9.09
N ILE A 36 -8.14 -12.21 8.03
CA ILE A 36 -9.12 -11.12 8.12
C ILE A 36 -10.56 -11.62 8.27
N LYS A 37 -10.80 -12.93 8.06
CA LYS A 37 -12.13 -13.55 8.15
C LYS A 37 -13.18 -12.78 7.33
N SER A 38 -12.90 -12.57 6.05
CA SER A 38 -13.76 -11.91 5.08
C SER A 38 -13.84 -12.73 3.80
N GLU A 39 -15.00 -12.73 3.13
CA GLU A 39 -15.14 -13.27 1.78
C GLU A 39 -14.58 -12.33 0.72
N LYS A 40 -14.51 -11.03 1.01
CA LYS A 40 -13.85 -10.03 0.17
C LYS A 40 -12.34 -10.29 0.17
N SER A 41 -11.69 -10.21 -0.98
CA SER A 41 -10.22 -10.30 -1.05
C SER A 41 -9.59 -9.22 -0.16
N LYS A 42 -8.47 -9.57 0.49
CA LYS A 42 -7.69 -8.62 1.31
C LYS A 42 -7.34 -7.35 0.54
N MET A 43 -7.02 -7.49 -0.75
CA MET A 43 -6.62 -6.41 -1.65
C MET A 43 -7.75 -5.44 -2.01
N LEU A 44 -9.00 -5.85 -1.79
CA LEU A 44 -10.19 -5.07 -2.09
C LEU A 44 -10.78 -4.34 -0.89
N HIS A 45 -10.25 -4.59 0.33
CA HIS A 45 -10.65 -3.77 1.47
C HIS A 45 -10.21 -2.33 1.25
N GLU A 46 -11.11 -1.43 1.57
CA GLU A 46 -10.90 0.00 1.35
C GLU A 46 -10.26 0.64 2.56
N ILE A 47 -9.38 1.60 2.29
CA ILE A 47 -8.91 2.59 3.24
C ILE A 47 -9.25 3.93 2.64
N TRP A 48 -9.99 4.73 3.39
CA TRP A 48 -10.47 6.03 2.91
C TRP A 48 -11.20 5.93 1.56
N GLY A 49 -12.13 4.96 1.47
CA GLY A 49 -12.98 4.75 0.29
C GLY A 49 -12.29 4.17 -0.95
N VAL A 50 -11.00 3.85 -0.90
CA VAL A 50 -10.24 3.31 -2.04
C VAL A 50 -9.65 1.94 -1.69
N PRO A 51 -9.81 0.90 -2.56
CA PRO A 51 -9.22 -0.42 -2.35
C PRO A 51 -7.70 -0.35 -2.20
N THR A 52 -7.14 -1.16 -1.27
CA THR A 52 -5.71 -1.09 -0.94
C THR A 52 -4.80 -1.32 -2.15
N VAL A 53 -5.14 -2.27 -3.02
CA VAL A 53 -4.36 -2.55 -4.25
C VAL A 53 -4.33 -1.33 -5.19
N VAL A 54 -5.41 -0.57 -5.27
CA VAL A 54 -5.50 0.64 -6.09
C VAL A 54 -4.62 1.74 -5.51
N ARG A 55 -4.60 1.89 -4.17
CA ARG A 55 -3.71 2.83 -3.48
C ARG A 55 -2.23 2.49 -3.69
N VAL A 56 -1.87 1.20 -3.54
CA VAL A 56 -0.50 0.73 -3.79
C VAL A 56 -0.09 1.00 -5.23
N ARG A 57 -0.99 0.74 -6.19
CA ARG A 57 -0.72 1.02 -7.59
C ARG A 57 -0.45 2.51 -7.82
N ALA A 58 -1.30 3.40 -7.30
CA ALA A 58 -1.12 4.84 -7.43
C ALA A 58 0.18 5.34 -6.79
N ALA A 59 0.55 4.79 -5.62
CA ALA A 59 1.82 5.12 -4.96
C ALA A 59 3.04 4.72 -5.79
N LEU A 60 3.00 3.55 -6.44
CA LEU A 60 4.06 3.12 -7.36
C LEU A 60 4.12 4.00 -8.61
N ASP A 61 2.96 4.36 -9.15
CA ASP A 61 2.86 5.21 -10.35
C ASP A 61 3.56 6.57 -10.13
N GLY A 62 3.18 7.28 -9.07
CA GLY A 62 3.81 8.55 -8.70
C GLY A 62 5.27 8.41 -8.25
N GLY A 63 5.57 7.41 -7.42
CA GLY A 63 6.91 7.23 -6.84
C GLY A 63 7.97 6.68 -7.78
N LEU A 64 7.58 5.99 -8.86
CA LEU A 64 8.48 5.43 -9.89
C LEU A 64 8.36 6.16 -11.25
N ASP A 65 7.83 7.38 -11.27
CA ASP A 65 7.73 8.23 -12.46
C ASP A 65 6.99 7.55 -13.63
N ASN A 66 5.79 7.00 -13.37
CA ASN A 66 4.94 6.28 -14.34
C ASN A 66 5.63 5.07 -15.02
N SER A 67 6.42 4.33 -14.26
CA SER A 67 7.09 3.13 -14.77
C SER A 67 6.11 1.98 -15.05
N ALA A 68 6.58 0.97 -15.78
CA ALA A 68 5.83 -0.25 -16.03
C ALA A 68 5.40 -0.93 -14.73
N GLN A 69 4.16 -1.42 -14.67
CA GLN A 69 3.63 -2.10 -13.50
C GLN A 69 3.09 -3.48 -13.84
N ILE A 70 3.36 -4.46 -12.98
CA ILE A 70 2.87 -5.82 -13.09
C ILE A 70 2.10 -6.16 -11.81
N VAL A 71 0.81 -6.47 -11.94
CA VAL A 71 -0.04 -6.88 -10.82
C VAL A 71 -0.19 -8.39 -10.83
N VAL A 72 0.37 -9.05 -9.83
CA VAL A 72 0.23 -10.50 -9.65
C VAL A 72 -1.07 -10.78 -8.92
N VAL A 73 -2.06 -11.32 -9.64
CA VAL A 73 -3.36 -11.69 -9.10
C VAL A 73 -3.47 -13.21 -8.89
N GLY A 74 -4.39 -13.64 -8.05
CA GLY A 74 -4.56 -15.07 -7.73
C GLY A 74 -5.99 -15.37 -7.34
N ILE A 75 -6.26 -15.65 -6.05
CA ILE A 75 -7.62 -15.83 -5.57
C ILE A 75 -8.38 -14.51 -5.74
N LYS A 76 -9.59 -14.60 -6.33
CA LYS A 76 -10.40 -13.41 -6.69
C LYS A 76 -9.74 -12.51 -7.76
N ALA A 77 -8.95 -13.11 -8.65
CA ALA A 77 -8.25 -12.40 -9.72
C ALA A 77 -9.17 -11.47 -10.52
N GLU A 78 -10.37 -11.92 -10.86
CA GLU A 78 -11.37 -11.12 -11.57
C GLU A 78 -11.73 -9.84 -10.82
N GLU A 79 -12.08 -9.98 -9.52
CA GLU A 79 -12.51 -8.86 -8.69
C GLU A 79 -11.36 -7.85 -8.50
N VAL A 80 -10.14 -8.35 -8.27
CA VAL A 80 -8.94 -7.53 -8.09
C VAL A 80 -8.58 -6.80 -9.39
N ALA A 81 -8.52 -7.50 -10.51
CA ALA A 81 -8.19 -6.90 -11.79
C ALA A 81 -9.21 -5.85 -12.24
N LYS A 82 -10.51 -6.11 -12.06
CA LYS A 82 -11.57 -5.13 -12.33
C LYS A 82 -11.50 -3.90 -11.43
N SER A 83 -11.10 -4.07 -10.17
CA SER A 83 -10.95 -2.95 -9.23
C SER A 83 -9.78 -2.04 -9.60
N VAL A 84 -8.68 -2.61 -10.05
CA VAL A 84 -7.52 -1.84 -10.56
C VAL A 84 -7.84 -1.21 -11.91
N GLY A 85 -8.57 -1.94 -12.77
CA GLY A 85 -8.96 -1.49 -14.10
C GLY A 85 -7.84 -1.58 -15.13
N LYS A 86 -8.17 -1.23 -16.39
CA LYS A 86 -7.20 -1.12 -17.47
C LYS A 86 -6.51 0.23 -17.42
N ASP A 87 -5.20 0.21 -17.61
CA ASP A 87 -4.41 1.43 -17.73
C ASP A 87 -3.23 1.23 -18.67
N GLU A 88 -2.61 2.32 -19.11
CA GLU A 88 -1.38 2.27 -19.89
C GLU A 88 -0.24 1.70 -19.03
N ASN A 89 0.68 0.99 -19.65
CA ASN A 89 1.87 0.45 -19.00
C ASN A 89 1.59 -0.48 -17.80
N LEU A 90 0.43 -1.14 -17.78
CA LEU A 90 -0.05 -2.03 -16.73
C LEU A 90 -0.31 -3.42 -17.28
N LYS A 91 0.26 -4.45 -16.65
CA LYS A 91 0.05 -5.87 -17.00
C LYS A 91 -0.38 -6.67 -15.79
N PHE A 92 -1.38 -7.53 -15.98
CA PHE A 92 -1.77 -8.51 -14.98
C PHE A 92 -1.16 -9.87 -15.30
N VAL A 93 -0.78 -10.61 -14.25
CA VAL A 93 -0.34 -12.01 -14.34
C VAL A 93 -1.01 -12.83 -13.25
N VAL A 94 -1.26 -14.13 -13.53
CA VAL A 94 -2.01 -15.00 -12.60
C VAL A 94 -1.08 -15.95 -11.89
N GLN A 95 -1.05 -15.90 -10.57
CA GLN A 95 -0.51 -16.96 -9.73
C GLN A 95 -1.62 -18.01 -9.48
N GLU A 96 -1.61 -19.09 -10.24
CA GLU A 96 -2.66 -20.14 -10.14
C GLU A 96 -2.60 -20.92 -8.82
N ALA A 97 -1.40 -21.19 -8.33
CA ALA A 97 -1.17 -21.88 -7.07
C ALA A 97 -0.40 -20.97 -6.12
N GLN A 98 -0.88 -20.83 -4.89
CA GLN A 98 -0.21 -20.00 -3.87
C GLN A 98 1.00 -20.71 -3.30
N ARG A 99 2.13 -20.59 -3.97
CA ARG A 99 3.41 -21.19 -3.59
C ARG A 99 4.35 -20.23 -2.87
N GLY A 100 3.84 -19.08 -2.43
CA GLY A 100 4.59 -18.05 -1.73
C GLY A 100 4.90 -16.81 -2.57
N THR A 101 5.54 -15.85 -1.93
CA THR A 101 5.87 -14.54 -2.54
C THR A 101 6.96 -14.66 -3.60
N GLY A 102 7.90 -15.58 -3.44
CA GLY A 102 8.94 -15.85 -4.44
C GLY A 102 8.38 -16.40 -5.75
N ASP A 103 7.38 -17.29 -5.68
CA ASP A 103 6.67 -17.80 -6.86
C ASP A 103 5.91 -16.67 -7.60
N ALA A 104 5.26 -15.79 -6.85
CA ALA A 104 4.60 -14.62 -7.43
C ALA A 104 5.58 -13.69 -8.18
N VAL A 105 6.77 -13.47 -7.62
CA VAL A 105 7.82 -12.68 -8.28
C VAL A 105 8.34 -13.39 -9.52
N LYS A 106 8.55 -14.72 -9.50
CA LYS A 106 8.93 -15.49 -10.69
C LYS A 106 7.95 -15.28 -11.84
N ILE A 107 6.65 -15.45 -11.57
CA ILE A 107 5.58 -15.24 -12.57
C ILE A 107 5.58 -13.80 -13.10
N ALA A 108 5.83 -12.82 -12.26
CA ALA A 108 5.94 -11.43 -12.71
C ALA A 108 7.16 -11.20 -13.61
N MET A 109 8.30 -11.77 -13.26
CA MET A 109 9.53 -11.65 -14.06
C MET A 109 9.44 -12.36 -15.42
N GLU A 110 8.70 -13.48 -15.52
CA GLU A 110 8.38 -14.13 -16.80
C GLU A 110 7.64 -13.19 -17.76
N ALA A 111 6.83 -12.25 -17.24
CA ALA A 111 6.08 -11.30 -18.06
C ALA A 111 6.95 -10.27 -18.81
N ILE A 112 8.20 -10.13 -18.41
CA ILE A 112 9.23 -9.26 -19.03
C ILE A 112 10.43 -10.08 -19.53
N GLU A 113 10.32 -11.41 -19.55
CA GLU A 113 11.35 -12.28 -20.09
C GLU A 113 11.50 -12.05 -21.61
N GLY A 114 12.74 -12.00 -22.09
CA GLY A 114 13.05 -11.71 -23.48
C GLY A 114 12.95 -10.24 -23.88
N ALA A 115 12.49 -9.35 -23.00
CA ALA A 115 12.61 -7.92 -23.19
C ALA A 115 14.07 -7.47 -22.89
N ASP A 116 14.54 -6.45 -23.60
CA ASP A 116 15.84 -5.82 -23.33
C ASP A 116 15.70 -4.87 -22.11
N PHE A 117 15.51 -5.47 -20.93
CA PHE A 117 15.37 -4.77 -19.66
C PHE A 117 16.52 -5.12 -18.73
N SER A 118 17.18 -4.10 -18.20
CA SER A 118 18.30 -4.22 -17.25
C SER A 118 18.23 -3.16 -16.15
N GLY A 119 16.99 -2.80 -15.78
CA GLY A 119 16.71 -1.73 -14.82
C GLY A 119 16.55 -2.22 -13.38
N ASP A 120 15.72 -1.52 -12.65
CA ASP A 120 15.42 -1.77 -11.24
C ASP A 120 14.01 -2.35 -11.08
N VAL A 121 13.87 -3.37 -10.24
CA VAL A 121 12.59 -4.04 -9.95
C VAL A 121 12.17 -3.71 -8.53
N TYR A 122 10.98 -3.11 -8.38
CA TYR A 122 10.38 -2.76 -7.11
C TYR A 122 9.21 -3.68 -6.81
N ILE A 123 9.21 -4.33 -5.66
CA ILE A 123 8.17 -5.29 -5.25
C ILE A 123 7.43 -4.71 -4.05
N VAL A 124 6.10 -4.63 -4.12
CA VAL A 124 5.26 -4.08 -3.05
C VAL A 124 4.05 -4.99 -2.81
N PRO A 125 3.75 -5.33 -1.55
CA PRO A 125 2.51 -6.02 -1.20
C PRO A 125 1.27 -5.16 -1.49
N GLY A 126 0.26 -5.73 -2.13
CA GLY A 126 -0.97 -5.02 -2.51
C GLY A 126 -1.90 -4.65 -1.35
N ASP A 127 -1.56 -5.03 -0.12
CA ASP A 127 -2.33 -4.74 1.10
C ASP A 127 -1.78 -3.57 1.93
N MET A 128 -0.77 -2.85 1.43
CA MET A 128 -0.16 -1.70 2.09
C MET A 128 -0.89 -0.40 1.72
N GLY A 129 -2.18 -0.31 2.03
CA GLY A 129 -3.03 0.76 1.54
C GLY A 129 -2.77 2.17 2.12
N LEU A 130 -1.77 2.34 2.98
CA LEU A 130 -1.30 3.66 3.45
C LEU A 130 0.01 4.10 2.80
N ILE A 131 0.70 3.19 2.09
CA ILE A 131 1.93 3.56 1.38
C ILE A 131 1.62 4.65 0.36
N ASP A 132 2.50 5.62 0.25
CA ASP A 132 2.33 6.76 -0.64
C ASP A 132 3.52 6.94 -1.61
N GLU A 133 3.33 7.79 -2.61
CA GLU A 133 4.34 8.09 -3.63
C GLU A 133 5.64 8.60 -3.03
N HIS A 134 5.57 9.42 -1.96
CA HIS A 134 6.76 9.96 -1.29
C HIS A 134 7.60 8.86 -0.65
N THR A 135 6.96 7.87 -0.03
CA THR A 135 7.64 6.70 0.54
C THR A 135 8.32 5.88 -0.53
N ILE A 136 7.64 5.61 -1.66
CA ILE A 136 8.21 4.88 -2.79
C ILE A 136 9.36 5.66 -3.43
N LYS A 137 9.20 6.96 -3.65
CA LYS A 137 10.24 7.84 -4.22
C LYS A 137 11.49 7.88 -3.34
N SER A 138 11.33 8.08 -2.03
CA SER A 138 12.44 8.08 -1.07
C SER A 138 13.16 6.73 -1.05
N PHE A 139 12.41 5.63 -1.17
CA PHE A 139 12.99 4.29 -1.25
C PHE A 139 13.77 4.08 -2.54
N LYS A 140 13.24 4.51 -3.70
CA LYS A 140 13.92 4.52 -5.00
C LYS A 140 15.26 5.29 -4.92
N GLU A 141 15.22 6.53 -4.44
CA GLU A 141 16.41 7.38 -4.29
C GLU A 141 17.46 6.74 -3.38
N SER A 142 17.03 6.11 -2.29
CA SER A 142 17.92 5.37 -1.38
C SER A 142 18.56 4.17 -2.06
N PHE A 143 17.80 3.42 -2.85
CA PHE A 143 18.29 2.26 -3.58
C PHE A 143 19.33 2.66 -4.63
N GLU A 144 19.01 3.63 -5.48
CA GLU A 144 19.90 4.14 -6.53
C GLU A 144 21.22 4.67 -5.93
N THR A 145 21.15 5.44 -4.83
CA THR A 145 22.33 6.01 -4.17
C THR A 145 23.20 4.95 -3.53
N SER A 146 22.61 3.91 -2.95
CA SER A 146 23.34 2.84 -2.24
C SER A 146 24.20 1.97 -3.13
N LYS A 147 23.85 1.89 -4.42
CA LYS A 147 24.43 0.94 -5.40
C LYS A 147 24.36 -0.51 -4.89
N ALA A 148 23.29 -0.84 -4.19
CA ALA A 148 23.01 -2.20 -3.73
C ALA A 148 22.45 -3.06 -4.87
N ASP A 149 22.61 -4.36 -4.77
CA ASP A 149 21.96 -5.35 -5.64
C ASP A 149 20.53 -5.62 -5.18
N MET A 150 20.31 -5.50 -3.87
CA MET A 150 19.01 -5.65 -3.21
C MET A 150 18.88 -4.64 -2.05
N MET A 151 17.68 -4.09 -1.89
CA MET A 151 17.32 -3.29 -0.71
C MET A 151 15.95 -3.73 -0.19
N VAL A 152 15.80 -3.79 1.13
CA VAL A 152 14.52 -3.97 1.81
C VAL A 152 14.11 -2.66 2.48
N LEU A 153 12.82 -2.28 2.34
CA LEU A 153 12.23 -1.23 3.16
C LEU A 153 11.82 -1.84 4.49
N THR A 154 12.27 -1.26 5.59
CA THR A 154 11.98 -1.72 6.95
C THR A 154 11.12 -0.71 7.70
N GLY A 155 10.43 -1.19 8.73
CA GLY A 155 9.71 -0.34 9.68
C GLY A 155 10.07 -0.70 11.10
N GLU A 156 9.81 0.23 12.04
CA GLU A 156 9.95 0.02 13.48
C GLU A 156 8.58 -0.20 14.11
N TYR A 157 8.38 -1.37 14.71
CA TYR A 157 7.15 -1.69 15.40
C TYR A 157 7.12 -1.03 16.77
N ALA A 158 6.21 -0.07 16.95
CA ALA A 158 6.09 0.71 18.18
C ALA A 158 5.16 0.08 19.23
N GLY A 159 4.45 -1.02 18.89
CA GLY A 159 3.56 -1.73 19.81
C GLY A 159 4.27 -2.73 20.70
N ASP A 160 3.48 -3.49 21.45
CA ASP A 160 3.97 -4.61 22.27
C ASP A 160 4.61 -5.68 21.34
N PRO A 161 5.87 -6.09 21.58
CA PRO A 161 6.56 -7.09 20.76
C PRO A 161 5.80 -8.41 20.59
N GLU A 162 4.98 -8.81 21.57
CA GLU A 162 4.12 -10.00 21.49
C GLU A 162 3.06 -9.91 20.39
N ASN A 163 2.65 -8.71 20.03
CA ASN A 163 1.68 -8.46 18.96
C ASN A 163 2.31 -8.27 17.57
N ASN A 164 3.63 -8.17 17.51
CA ASN A 164 4.35 -8.02 16.23
C ASN A 164 4.35 -9.34 15.45
N GLN A 165 3.51 -9.43 14.42
CA GLN A 165 3.35 -10.61 13.57
C GLN A 165 4.12 -10.51 12.24
N TYR A 166 4.99 -9.52 12.08
CA TYR A 166 5.84 -9.35 10.89
C TYR A 166 7.10 -10.20 10.98
N GLY A 167 7.74 -10.47 9.84
CA GLY A 167 9.10 -10.99 9.78
C GLY A 167 10.09 -10.04 10.44
N ARG A 168 11.12 -10.56 11.07
CA ARG A 168 12.15 -9.77 11.76
C ARG A 168 13.36 -9.57 10.88
N ILE A 169 13.87 -8.33 10.87
CA ILE A 169 15.17 -8.01 10.25
C ILE A 169 16.27 -8.41 11.21
N ILE A 170 17.11 -9.33 10.81
CA ILE A 170 18.27 -9.75 11.60
C ILE A 170 19.50 -9.02 11.10
N ARG A 171 20.07 -8.17 11.96
CA ARG A 171 21.29 -7.43 11.67
C ARG A 171 22.48 -8.03 12.37
N VAL A 172 23.64 -7.92 11.75
CA VAL A 172 24.92 -8.27 12.38
C VAL A 172 25.11 -7.42 13.63
N PRO A 173 25.32 -8.01 14.82
CA PRO A 173 25.50 -7.29 16.07
C PRO A 173 26.82 -6.51 16.07
N LYS A 174 26.96 -5.51 16.98
CA LYS A 174 28.24 -4.78 17.14
C LYS A 174 29.38 -5.68 17.58
N ASN A 175 29.09 -6.67 18.42
CA ASN A 175 30.04 -7.70 18.85
C ASN A 175 29.42 -9.07 18.63
N PHE A 176 30.22 -10.02 18.18
CA PHE A 176 29.82 -11.42 18.09
C PHE A 176 29.70 -12.07 19.48
N ASN A 177 29.12 -13.26 19.57
CA ASN A 177 28.90 -13.96 20.84
C ASN A 177 30.20 -14.31 21.59
N ASP A 178 31.33 -14.39 20.88
CA ASP A 178 32.68 -14.59 21.46
C ASP A 178 33.32 -13.28 21.98
N GLY A 179 32.59 -12.14 21.91
CA GLY A 179 33.04 -10.82 22.32
C GLY A 179 33.88 -10.08 21.28
N SER A 180 34.22 -10.70 20.15
CA SER A 180 34.96 -10.02 19.08
C SER A 180 34.11 -8.96 18.38
N PRO A 181 34.68 -7.77 18.02
CA PRO A 181 33.94 -6.73 17.35
C PRO A 181 33.63 -7.14 15.90
N ALA A 182 32.40 -6.86 15.44
CA ALA A 182 32.00 -7.10 14.05
C ALA A 182 32.63 -6.09 13.06
N GLY A 183 33.16 -4.99 13.55
CA GLY A 183 33.82 -3.98 12.70
C GLY A 183 32.88 -3.40 11.66
N SER A 184 33.29 -3.41 10.39
CA SER A 184 32.49 -2.89 9.27
C SER A 184 31.24 -3.68 8.96
N LEU A 185 31.10 -4.92 9.44
CA LEU A 185 29.93 -5.76 9.24
C LEU A 185 28.77 -5.34 10.19
N ALA A 186 29.06 -4.63 11.30
CA ALA A 186 28.06 -4.27 12.28
C ALA A 186 26.91 -3.48 11.64
N GLY A 187 25.66 -3.95 11.87
CA GLY A 187 24.46 -3.34 11.32
C GLY A 187 24.09 -3.76 9.90
N GLU A 188 24.92 -4.53 9.19
CA GLU A 188 24.51 -5.12 7.92
C GLU A 188 23.32 -6.06 8.10
N VAL A 189 22.41 -6.11 7.14
CA VAL A 189 21.27 -7.05 7.14
C VAL A 189 21.78 -8.44 6.80
N ALA A 190 21.66 -9.37 7.73
CA ALA A 190 22.10 -10.75 7.54
C ALA A 190 20.99 -11.61 6.90
N GLU A 191 19.81 -11.56 7.43
CA GLU A 191 18.63 -12.29 6.94
C GLU A 191 17.33 -11.69 7.46
N ILE A 192 16.20 -12.13 6.90
CA ILE A 192 14.87 -11.94 7.47
C ILE A 192 14.38 -13.28 7.99
N ARG A 193 13.85 -13.30 9.22
CA ARG A 193 13.18 -14.48 9.76
C ARG A 193 11.69 -14.24 9.88
N GLU A 194 10.90 -15.05 9.19
CA GLU A 194 9.45 -14.94 9.20
C GLU A 194 8.87 -15.29 10.58
N TYR A 195 7.83 -14.57 11.01
CA TYR A 195 7.24 -14.75 12.33
C TYR A 195 6.84 -16.20 12.64
N LYS A 196 6.27 -16.93 11.68
CA LYS A 196 5.87 -18.34 11.87
C LYS A 196 7.08 -19.25 12.05
N ASP A 197 8.19 -18.98 11.38
CA ASP A 197 9.41 -19.74 11.53
C ASP A 197 10.05 -19.48 12.90
N ILE A 198 9.99 -18.22 13.41
CA ILE A 198 10.42 -17.90 14.78
C ILE A 198 9.56 -18.66 15.81
N LEU A 199 8.24 -18.67 15.63
CA LEU A 199 7.34 -19.38 16.54
C LEU A 199 7.59 -20.89 16.57
N ALA A 200 8.01 -21.48 15.46
CA ALA A 200 8.31 -22.92 15.36
C ALA A 200 9.64 -23.33 16.02
N MET A 201 10.51 -22.35 16.34
CA MET A 201 11.75 -22.61 17.07
C MET A 201 11.46 -23.10 18.49
N LYS A 202 12.32 -23.97 19.02
CA LYS A 202 12.32 -24.32 20.45
C LYS A 202 12.92 -23.16 21.26
N ASP A 203 12.38 -22.92 22.44
CA ASP A 203 12.68 -21.72 23.23
C ASP A 203 14.17 -21.58 23.59
N GLU A 204 14.86 -22.69 23.88
CA GLU A 204 16.26 -22.71 24.29
C GLU A 204 17.22 -23.11 23.17
N GLU A 205 16.74 -23.39 21.96
CA GLU A 205 17.58 -23.82 20.85
C GLU A 205 18.26 -22.61 20.20
N PRO A 206 19.60 -22.55 20.18
CA PRO A 206 20.33 -21.47 19.55
C PRO A 206 20.13 -21.51 18.04
N TYR A 207 19.85 -20.35 17.43
CA TYR A 207 19.79 -20.19 15.99
C TYR A 207 21.05 -19.52 15.47
N GLU A 208 21.79 -20.22 14.61
CA GLU A 208 23.01 -19.73 14.02
C GLU A 208 22.70 -18.88 12.77
N VAL A 209 23.11 -17.62 12.80
CA VAL A 209 23.09 -16.72 11.66
C VAL A 209 24.47 -16.66 11.05
N LYS A 210 24.56 -16.97 9.75
CA LYS A 210 25.82 -16.93 8.99
C LYS A 210 25.85 -15.68 8.10
N HIS A 211 26.89 -14.88 8.20
CA HIS A 211 27.06 -13.69 7.38
C HIS A 211 28.53 -13.45 7.05
N LYS A 212 28.88 -13.46 5.77
CA LYS A 212 30.26 -13.21 5.25
C LYS A 212 31.35 -13.97 6.02
N GLY A 213 31.14 -15.26 6.21
CA GLY A 213 32.10 -16.16 6.90
C GLY A 213 32.15 -16.01 8.43
N LYS A 214 31.29 -15.16 9.02
CA LYS A 214 31.12 -15.04 10.47
C LYS A 214 29.82 -15.72 10.89
N ILE A 215 29.77 -16.13 12.16
CA ILE A 215 28.60 -16.77 12.78
C ILE A 215 28.28 -16.02 14.06
N PHE A 216 27.00 -15.72 14.28
CA PHE A 216 26.48 -15.27 15.56
C PHE A 216 25.17 -16.00 15.87
N VAL A 217 24.76 -15.97 17.12
CA VAL A 217 23.67 -16.78 17.62
C VAL A 217 22.62 -15.89 18.26
N LEU A 218 21.37 -16.17 17.94
CA LEU A 218 20.20 -15.61 18.57
C LEU A 218 19.30 -16.73 19.11
N ASN A 219 18.58 -16.49 20.18
CA ASN A 219 17.50 -17.38 20.59
C ASN A 219 16.13 -16.85 20.10
N LYS A 220 15.09 -17.63 20.28
CA LYS A 220 13.72 -17.27 19.87
C LYS A 220 13.26 -15.95 20.51
N GLN A 221 13.54 -15.75 21.80
CA GLN A 221 13.11 -14.53 22.51
C GLN A 221 13.87 -13.28 22.00
N ASP A 222 15.17 -13.42 21.71
CA ASP A 222 15.95 -12.33 21.12
C ASP A 222 15.31 -11.86 19.81
N MET A 223 14.89 -12.81 18.94
CA MET A 223 14.24 -12.49 17.67
C MET A 223 12.86 -11.87 17.87
N LEU A 224 12.02 -12.39 18.79
CA LEU A 224 10.70 -11.83 19.05
C LEU A 224 10.78 -10.40 19.57
N ASN A 225 11.85 -10.03 20.29
CA ASN A 225 12.06 -8.69 20.83
C ASN A 225 12.61 -7.68 19.82
N LEU A 226 12.98 -8.10 18.61
CA LEU A 226 13.39 -7.17 17.56
C LEU A 226 12.20 -6.30 17.13
N SER A 227 12.37 -4.99 17.17
CA SER A 227 11.36 -4.02 16.73
C SER A 227 11.37 -3.83 15.22
N GLU A 228 12.55 -3.91 14.59
CA GLU A 228 12.69 -3.74 13.15
C GLU A 228 12.04 -4.90 12.39
N PHE A 229 11.05 -4.55 11.57
CA PHE A 229 10.27 -5.54 10.83
C PHE A 229 10.41 -5.42 9.31
N ASN A 230 10.18 -6.55 8.65
CA ASN A 230 10.07 -6.64 7.20
C ASN A 230 8.72 -6.11 6.73
N THR A 231 8.73 -5.09 5.89
CA THR A 231 7.51 -4.54 5.28
C THR A 231 7.01 -5.38 4.11
N GLY A 232 7.90 -6.17 3.48
CA GLY A 232 7.62 -6.86 2.22
C GLY A 232 7.86 -6.00 0.97
N VAL A 233 8.38 -4.78 1.14
CA VAL A 233 8.78 -3.90 0.04
C VAL A 233 10.27 -4.10 -0.25
N TYR A 234 10.59 -4.38 -1.50
CA TYR A 234 11.96 -4.65 -1.94
C TYR A 234 12.29 -3.92 -3.22
N ALA A 235 13.57 -3.60 -3.40
CA ALA A 235 14.15 -3.18 -4.66
C ALA A 235 15.31 -4.11 -5.03
N PHE A 236 15.42 -4.44 -6.31
CA PHE A 236 16.45 -5.33 -6.86
C PHE A 236 17.00 -4.76 -8.15
N LYS A 237 18.29 -5.02 -8.42
CA LYS A 237 18.83 -4.98 -9.78
C LYS A 237 18.30 -6.18 -10.54
N ASP A 238 17.71 -5.95 -11.73
CA ASP A 238 17.11 -7.01 -12.57
C ASP A 238 18.05 -8.22 -12.77
N GLY A 239 19.29 -7.97 -13.18
CA GLY A 239 20.27 -9.03 -13.41
C GLY A 239 20.55 -9.87 -12.17
N SER A 240 20.71 -9.23 -11.00
CA SER A 240 20.96 -9.93 -9.73
C SER A 240 19.71 -10.71 -9.26
N LEU A 241 18.51 -10.16 -9.48
CA LEU A 241 17.27 -10.88 -9.17
C LEU A 241 17.12 -12.13 -10.03
N LYS A 242 17.23 -12.01 -11.35
CA LYS A 242 17.13 -13.14 -12.30
C LYS A 242 18.14 -14.24 -11.99
N GLU A 243 19.38 -13.87 -11.66
CA GLU A 243 20.45 -14.81 -11.35
C GLU A 243 20.11 -15.71 -10.13
N HIS A 244 19.42 -15.18 -9.13
CA HIS A 244 19.26 -15.85 -7.85
C HIS A 244 17.82 -16.29 -7.54
N LEU A 245 16.83 -15.84 -8.32
CA LEU A 245 15.42 -16.14 -8.08
C LEU A 245 15.13 -17.66 -8.16
N GLU A 246 15.84 -18.40 -9.02
CA GLU A 246 15.72 -19.85 -9.15
C GLU A 246 16.33 -20.61 -7.96
N SER A 247 17.15 -19.96 -7.12
CA SER A 247 17.76 -20.58 -5.94
C SER A 247 16.82 -20.63 -4.72
N LEU A 248 15.64 -20.05 -4.81
CA LEU A 248 14.65 -20.14 -3.74
C LEU A 248 14.18 -21.57 -3.49
N THR A 249 14.08 -21.95 -2.23
CA THR A 249 13.63 -23.27 -1.79
C THR A 249 12.37 -23.19 -0.94
N THR A 250 11.76 -24.33 -0.66
CA THR A 250 10.59 -24.44 0.21
C THR A 250 10.94 -24.95 1.62
N GLU A 251 12.19 -24.81 2.03
CA GLU A 251 12.70 -25.30 3.32
C GLU A 251 12.33 -24.34 4.47
N ASN A 252 11.01 -24.14 4.70
CA ASN A 252 10.46 -23.33 5.78
C ASN A 252 9.16 -23.94 6.30
N VAL A 253 8.62 -23.40 7.39
CA VAL A 253 7.42 -23.93 8.08
C VAL A 253 6.20 -23.98 7.17
N GLN A 254 6.08 -23.08 6.20
CA GLN A 254 4.94 -23.03 5.29
C GLN A 254 5.10 -23.87 4.03
N GLY A 255 6.33 -24.32 3.70
CA GLY A 255 6.63 -25.00 2.44
C GLY A 255 6.45 -24.10 1.22
N GLU A 256 6.69 -22.80 1.35
CA GLU A 256 6.49 -21.77 0.33
C GLU A 256 7.84 -21.17 -0.13
N LEU A 257 7.89 -20.64 -1.35
CA LEU A 257 9.03 -19.85 -1.81
C LEU A 257 8.93 -18.43 -1.23
N TYR A 258 9.85 -18.06 -0.35
CA TYR A 258 9.89 -16.75 0.26
C TYR A 258 10.85 -15.80 -0.47
N VAL A 259 10.39 -14.61 -0.85
CA VAL A 259 11.26 -13.52 -1.34
C VAL A 259 12.31 -13.13 -0.29
N THR A 260 11.95 -13.22 1.00
CA THR A 260 12.84 -12.91 2.12
C THR A 260 14.11 -13.73 2.15
N ASP A 261 14.08 -14.96 1.63
CA ASP A 261 15.26 -15.83 1.57
C ASP A 261 16.33 -15.30 0.59
N LEU A 262 15.94 -14.43 -0.36
CA LEU A 262 16.88 -13.79 -1.28
C LEU A 262 17.93 -12.96 -0.53
N ILE A 263 17.63 -12.37 0.62
CA ILE A 263 18.61 -11.61 1.41
C ILE A 263 19.80 -12.50 1.78
N LYS A 264 19.50 -13.69 2.32
CA LYS A 264 20.53 -14.66 2.67
C LYS A 264 21.29 -15.16 1.44
N ILE A 265 20.57 -15.51 0.37
CA ILE A 265 21.16 -15.98 -0.89
C ILE A 265 22.08 -14.91 -1.49
N PHE A 266 21.67 -13.64 -1.50
CA PHE A 266 22.49 -12.51 -1.97
C PHE A 266 23.76 -12.35 -1.13
N ASN A 267 23.64 -12.39 0.20
CA ASN A 267 24.78 -12.30 1.11
C ASN A 267 25.77 -13.47 0.91
N GLU A 268 25.29 -14.69 0.65
CA GLU A 268 26.12 -15.88 0.40
C GLU A 268 26.81 -15.83 -0.98
N ASN A 269 26.34 -15.01 -1.91
CA ASN A 269 26.89 -14.79 -3.25
C ASN A 269 27.59 -13.43 -3.41
N ASP A 270 28.05 -12.84 -2.30
CA ASP A 270 28.78 -11.56 -2.26
C ASP A 270 28.06 -10.38 -2.93
N LYS A 271 26.73 -10.46 -3.05
CA LYS A 271 25.89 -9.34 -3.50
C LYS A 271 25.70 -8.34 -2.38
N LYS A 272 25.51 -7.09 -2.75
CA LYS A 272 25.34 -5.99 -1.79
C LYS A 272 23.87 -5.86 -1.37
N VAL A 273 23.58 -6.17 -0.10
CA VAL A 273 22.25 -6.05 0.50
C VAL A 273 22.21 -4.85 1.44
N HIS A 274 21.21 -4.00 1.29
CA HIS A 274 20.95 -2.86 2.18
C HIS A 274 19.52 -2.90 2.72
N ALA A 275 19.26 -2.09 3.75
CA ALA A 275 17.94 -1.77 4.24
C ALA A 275 17.78 -0.25 4.37
N ALA A 276 16.62 0.25 3.99
CA ALA A 276 16.17 1.61 4.26
C ALA A 276 15.03 1.57 5.26
N ASN A 277 15.07 2.42 6.29
CA ASN A 277 13.97 2.52 7.23
C ASN A 277 12.94 3.53 6.71
N ALA A 278 11.66 3.17 6.80
CA ALA A 278 10.58 4.07 6.43
C ALA A 278 10.54 5.28 7.38
N ASN A 279 10.31 6.47 6.84
CA ASN A 279 10.19 7.70 7.64
C ASN A 279 9.01 7.65 8.62
N ASP A 280 7.91 7.01 8.24
CA ASP A 280 6.77 6.69 9.10
C ASP A 280 6.41 5.23 8.94
N SER A 281 6.74 4.41 9.93
CA SER A 281 6.51 2.97 9.91
C SER A 281 5.02 2.59 9.78
N ARG A 282 4.10 3.47 10.22
CA ARG A 282 2.65 3.25 10.12
C ARG A 282 2.16 3.17 8.66
N LEU A 283 2.89 3.81 7.72
CA LEU A 283 2.53 3.84 6.30
C LEU A 283 2.91 2.56 5.56
N VAL A 284 3.85 1.80 6.12
CA VAL A 284 4.39 0.58 5.51
C VAL A 284 3.94 -0.68 6.24
N GLU A 285 2.91 -0.57 7.05
CA GLU A 285 2.24 -1.70 7.66
C GLU A 285 1.19 -2.28 6.69
N GLY A 286 1.18 -3.61 6.55
CA GLY A 286 0.06 -4.33 5.96
C GLY A 286 -0.93 -4.76 7.05
N PHE A 287 -2.18 -5.01 6.71
CA PHE A 287 -3.16 -5.47 7.68
C PHE A 287 -3.47 -6.96 7.52
N ASN A 288 -3.74 -7.63 8.64
CA ASN A 288 -4.18 -9.02 8.68
C ASN A 288 -5.47 -9.19 9.49
N LEU A 289 -5.82 -8.19 10.28
CA LEU A 289 -6.98 -8.17 11.17
C LEU A 289 -7.88 -6.99 10.84
N LYS A 290 -9.16 -7.11 11.17
CA LYS A 290 -10.13 -6.01 11.00
C LYS A 290 -9.81 -4.81 11.90
N SER A 291 -9.23 -5.04 13.08
CA SER A 291 -8.77 -3.97 13.97
C SER A 291 -7.70 -3.11 13.31
N THR A 292 -6.66 -3.75 12.75
CA THR A 292 -5.59 -3.03 12.04
C THR A 292 -6.12 -2.23 10.86
N LEU A 293 -7.09 -2.77 10.10
CA LEU A 293 -7.75 -2.02 9.04
C LEU A 293 -8.45 -0.75 9.57
N ARG A 294 -9.07 -0.81 10.76
CA ARG A 294 -9.69 0.36 11.39
C ARG A 294 -8.65 1.38 11.89
N GLU A 295 -7.51 0.90 12.37
CA GLU A 295 -6.39 1.77 12.71
C GLU A 295 -5.85 2.50 11.46
N MET A 296 -5.71 1.80 10.34
CA MET A 296 -5.32 2.40 9.07
C MET A 296 -6.32 3.46 8.57
N GLU A 297 -7.63 3.22 8.74
CA GLU A 297 -8.67 4.22 8.47
C GLU A 297 -8.51 5.47 9.34
N ALA A 298 -8.18 5.31 10.62
CA ALA A 298 -7.95 6.44 11.51
C ALA A 298 -6.71 7.25 11.10
N ILE A 299 -5.63 6.57 10.69
CA ILE A 299 -4.42 7.22 10.17
C ILE A 299 -4.72 7.98 8.88
N ALA A 300 -5.48 7.40 7.96
CA ALA A 300 -5.89 8.07 6.72
C ALA A 300 -6.70 9.34 7.02
N ARG A 301 -7.65 9.27 7.96
CA ARG A 301 -8.44 10.44 8.42
C ARG A 301 -7.54 11.52 9.01
N GLU A 302 -6.62 11.15 9.90
CA GLU A 302 -5.66 12.09 10.49
C GLU A 302 -4.86 12.81 9.41
N ARG A 303 -4.36 12.09 8.39
CA ARG A 303 -3.61 12.69 7.27
C ARG A 303 -4.43 13.68 6.45
N VAL A 304 -5.70 13.36 6.17
CA VAL A 304 -6.60 14.30 5.47
C VAL A 304 -6.87 15.53 6.32
N TYR A 305 -7.11 15.35 7.63
CA TYR A 305 -7.29 16.47 8.55
C TYR A 305 -6.06 17.38 8.58
N GLU A 306 -4.86 16.82 8.74
CA GLU A 306 -3.62 17.61 8.78
C GLU A 306 -3.35 18.40 7.49
N LYS A 307 -3.80 17.88 6.33
CA LYS A 307 -3.73 18.61 5.05
C LYS A 307 -4.70 19.78 4.97
N LEU A 308 -5.90 19.65 5.55
CA LEU A 308 -7.00 20.60 5.34
C LEU A 308 -7.24 21.56 6.52
N LYS A 309 -6.72 21.31 7.71
CA LYS A 309 -7.01 22.05 8.95
C LYS A 309 -6.77 23.56 8.90
N ASP A 310 -5.89 24.01 8.02
CA ASP A 310 -5.57 25.43 7.84
C ASP A 310 -6.18 26.01 6.53
N VAL A 311 -6.95 25.18 5.78
CA VAL A 311 -7.59 25.53 4.50
C VAL A 311 -9.11 25.71 4.67
N ILE A 312 -9.76 24.79 5.37
CA ILE A 312 -11.20 24.80 5.66
C ILE A 312 -11.46 24.52 7.14
N THR A 313 -12.68 24.77 7.60
CA THR A 313 -13.10 24.39 8.95
C THR A 313 -13.63 22.96 8.96
N ILE A 314 -12.98 22.04 9.71
CA ILE A 314 -13.48 20.70 10.03
C ILE A 314 -13.73 20.64 11.53
N GLU A 315 -15.01 20.54 11.94
CA GLU A 315 -15.42 20.66 13.34
C GLU A 315 -14.95 19.49 14.20
N ASP A 316 -15.11 18.26 13.70
CA ASP A 316 -14.66 17.05 14.41
C ASP A 316 -13.61 16.29 13.59
N ARG A 317 -12.33 16.41 14.00
CA ARG A 317 -11.20 15.71 13.34
C ARG A 317 -11.31 14.19 13.35
N TYR A 318 -12.16 13.62 14.19
CA TYR A 318 -12.29 12.18 14.35
C TYR A 318 -13.52 11.61 13.64
N ASP A 319 -14.41 12.44 13.14
CA ASP A 319 -15.69 12.00 12.57
C ASP A 319 -16.08 12.79 11.31
N PHE A 320 -15.34 12.56 10.22
CA PHE A 320 -15.65 13.06 8.88
C PHE A 320 -15.07 12.11 7.82
N PHE A 321 -15.56 12.21 6.60
CA PHE A 321 -15.01 11.56 5.41
C PHE A 321 -15.10 12.51 4.21
N LEU A 322 -13.97 12.79 3.58
CA LEU A 322 -13.87 13.52 2.32
C LEU A 322 -13.02 12.66 1.35
N SER A 323 -13.60 12.27 0.22
CA SER A 323 -12.83 11.50 -0.79
C SER A 323 -11.63 12.29 -1.30
N ASP A 324 -10.64 11.59 -1.85
CA ASP A 324 -9.43 12.22 -2.38
C ASP A 324 -9.79 13.30 -3.43
N GLU A 325 -10.79 13.05 -4.31
CA GLU A 325 -11.29 14.03 -5.30
C GLU A 325 -11.86 15.31 -4.65
N VAL A 326 -12.55 15.18 -3.53
CA VAL A 326 -13.05 16.34 -2.76
C VAL A 326 -11.91 17.12 -2.15
N VAL A 327 -10.91 16.42 -1.61
CA VAL A 327 -9.71 17.06 -1.05
C VAL A 327 -8.95 17.83 -2.12
N ASP A 328 -8.72 17.24 -3.28
CA ASP A 328 -8.04 17.89 -4.41
C ASP A 328 -8.83 19.13 -4.87
N ARG A 329 -10.16 19.02 -4.95
CA ARG A 329 -11.02 20.15 -5.29
C ARG A 329 -10.96 21.30 -4.29
N ILE A 330 -10.84 20.99 -3.00
CA ILE A 330 -10.65 22.02 -1.96
C ILE A 330 -9.31 22.74 -2.16
N PHE A 331 -8.23 22.03 -2.52
CA PHE A 331 -6.95 22.66 -2.82
C PHE A 331 -7.01 23.53 -4.07
N GLU A 332 -7.69 23.11 -5.15
CA GLU A 332 -7.92 23.97 -6.33
C GLU A 332 -8.68 25.27 -5.95
N LEU A 333 -9.64 25.18 -5.05
CA LEU A 333 -10.36 26.34 -4.54
C LEU A 333 -9.45 27.25 -3.70
N ASP A 334 -8.56 26.66 -2.88
CA ASP A 334 -7.60 27.41 -2.08
C ASP A 334 -6.60 28.18 -2.94
N GLU A 335 -6.02 27.54 -3.95
CA GLU A 335 -5.14 28.18 -4.93
C GLU A 335 -5.83 29.33 -5.67
N ALA A 336 -7.14 29.23 -5.89
CA ALA A 336 -7.96 30.28 -6.49
C ALA A 336 -8.40 31.36 -5.49
N GLY A 337 -8.03 31.23 -4.20
CA GLY A 337 -8.46 32.11 -3.11
C GLY A 337 -9.95 31.99 -2.75
N LYS A 338 -10.56 30.82 -2.98
CA LYS A 338 -12.00 30.53 -2.84
C LYS A 338 -12.34 29.41 -1.86
N ALA A 339 -11.37 28.83 -1.17
CA ALA A 339 -11.62 27.78 -0.16
C ALA A 339 -12.13 28.37 1.18
N GLY A 340 -11.99 29.66 1.39
CA GLY A 340 -12.42 30.33 2.60
C GLY A 340 -13.88 30.08 2.93
N ASP A 341 -14.17 29.95 4.24
CA ASP A 341 -15.51 29.77 4.79
C ASP A 341 -16.24 28.48 4.36
N ILE A 342 -15.51 27.46 3.88
CA ILE A 342 -16.07 26.11 3.76
C ILE A 342 -16.06 25.47 5.16
N HIS A 343 -17.25 25.06 5.63
CA HIS A 343 -17.46 24.42 6.92
C HIS A 343 -17.96 22.99 6.77
N VAL A 344 -17.25 22.03 7.34
CA VAL A 344 -17.58 20.61 7.40
C VAL A 344 -17.81 20.22 8.85
N HIS A 345 -19.07 19.95 9.19
CA HIS A 345 -19.45 19.57 10.54
C HIS A 345 -19.23 18.08 10.82
N LYS A 346 -19.59 17.65 12.03
CA LYS A 346 -19.42 16.29 12.51
C LYS A 346 -20.19 15.27 11.67
N GLY A 347 -19.56 14.11 11.40
CA GLY A 347 -20.22 12.98 10.73
C GLY A 347 -20.53 13.22 9.25
N VAL A 348 -20.00 14.29 8.67
CA VAL A 348 -20.17 14.59 7.24
C VAL A 348 -19.39 13.57 6.39
N SER A 349 -20.03 13.10 5.32
CA SER A 349 -19.41 12.17 4.36
C SER A 349 -19.62 12.67 2.94
N LEU A 350 -18.52 13.03 2.27
CA LEU A 350 -18.50 13.48 0.87
C LEU A 350 -17.74 12.47 0.02
N GLY A 351 -18.49 11.72 -0.80
CA GLY A 351 -17.94 10.72 -1.71
C GLY A 351 -17.35 11.31 -2.99
N PRO A 352 -16.79 10.45 -3.86
CA PRO A 352 -16.30 10.86 -5.17
C PRO A 352 -17.38 11.55 -6.01
N GLY A 353 -16.97 12.52 -6.84
CA GLY A 353 -17.86 13.29 -7.70
C GLY A 353 -18.59 14.44 -7.02
N VAL A 354 -18.35 14.69 -5.72
CA VAL A 354 -18.90 15.86 -5.03
C VAL A 354 -18.02 17.08 -5.26
N HIS A 355 -18.63 18.16 -5.75
CA HIS A 355 -17.97 19.44 -6.03
C HIS A 355 -18.52 20.54 -5.11
N LEU A 356 -17.66 21.07 -4.26
CA LEU A 356 -17.96 22.19 -3.39
C LEU A 356 -17.57 23.52 -4.05
N SER A 357 -18.22 24.59 -3.60
CA SER A 357 -17.84 25.96 -3.91
C SER A 357 -17.52 26.74 -2.64
N GLU A 358 -17.08 27.98 -2.76
CA GLU A 358 -16.75 28.89 -1.66
C GLU A 358 -17.93 29.09 -0.69
N GLY A 359 -17.66 29.21 0.60
CA GLY A 359 -18.65 29.55 1.63
C GLY A 359 -19.73 28.48 1.84
N VAL A 360 -19.52 27.24 1.44
CA VAL A 360 -20.48 26.14 1.65
C VAL A 360 -20.40 25.65 3.09
N GLU A 361 -21.57 25.57 3.73
CA GLU A 361 -21.71 24.98 5.07
C GLU A 361 -22.44 23.64 4.99
N ILE A 362 -21.86 22.58 5.55
CA ILE A 362 -22.42 21.23 5.54
C ILE A 362 -22.57 20.77 6.98
N CYS A 363 -23.82 20.80 7.47
CA CYS A 363 -24.14 20.48 8.86
C CYS A 363 -24.02 18.98 9.16
N ASP A 364 -24.24 18.63 10.44
CA ASP A 364 -23.98 17.30 10.99
C ASP A 364 -24.61 16.15 10.21
N HIS A 365 -23.84 15.09 10.02
CA HIS A 365 -24.28 13.82 9.45
C HIS A 365 -24.84 13.90 8.03
N CYS A 366 -24.50 14.92 7.25
CA CYS A 366 -24.80 14.97 5.83
C CYS A 366 -23.99 13.92 5.05
N GLN A 367 -24.63 13.29 4.07
CA GLN A 367 -23.98 12.32 3.18
C GLN A 367 -24.27 12.66 1.71
N LEU A 368 -23.21 12.93 0.96
CA LEU A 368 -23.27 13.24 -0.46
C LEU A 368 -22.49 12.21 -1.26
N THR A 369 -23.11 11.63 -2.28
CA THR A 369 -22.48 10.63 -3.15
C THR A 369 -22.93 10.81 -4.61
N GLY A 370 -22.01 10.51 -5.56
CA GLY A 370 -22.23 10.69 -6.99
C GLY A 370 -21.90 12.11 -7.47
N THR A 371 -22.27 12.43 -8.70
CA THR A 371 -21.95 13.74 -9.31
C THR A 371 -22.86 14.83 -8.76
N VAL A 372 -22.36 15.56 -7.76
CA VAL A 372 -23.12 16.59 -7.01
C VAL A 372 -22.35 17.90 -7.01
N TYR A 373 -23.00 18.97 -7.46
CA TYR A 373 -22.44 20.33 -7.47
C TYR A 373 -23.19 21.18 -6.44
N ILE A 374 -22.46 21.76 -5.49
CA ILE A 374 -22.99 22.66 -4.47
C ILE A 374 -22.49 24.07 -4.75
N GLY A 375 -23.44 24.98 -5.04
CA GLY A 375 -23.16 26.36 -5.35
C GLY A 375 -22.67 27.19 -4.15
N PRO A 376 -22.01 28.34 -4.40
CA PRO A 376 -21.40 29.15 -3.34
C PRO A 376 -22.40 29.65 -2.32
N GLY A 377 -22.00 29.74 -1.05
CA GLY A 377 -22.82 30.21 0.07
C GLY A 377 -24.00 29.31 0.43
N THR A 378 -24.05 28.09 -0.10
CA THR A 378 -25.15 27.14 0.17
C THR A 378 -24.96 26.45 1.50
N ASN A 379 -26.07 26.34 2.25
CA ASN A 379 -26.14 25.64 3.53
C ASN A 379 -26.94 24.34 3.40
N LEU A 380 -26.32 23.22 3.79
CA LEU A 380 -26.96 21.91 3.90
C LEU A 380 -27.22 21.64 5.39
N GLY A 381 -28.49 21.64 5.77
CA GLY A 381 -28.94 21.33 7.15
C GLY A 381 -28.57 19.91 7.57
N GLU A 382 -28.77 19.61 8.85
CA GLU A 382 -28.40 18.31 9.43
C GLU A 382 -29.06 17.12 8.73
N ARG A 383 -28.32 15.99 8.57
CA ARG A 383 -28.82 14.72 8.01
C ARG A 383 -29.41 14.84 6.61
N VAL A 384 -28.90 15.75 5.80
CA VAL A 384 -29.26 15.84 4.39
C VAL A 384 -28.55 14.71 3.63
N LEU A 385 -29.33 13.96 2.83
CA LEU A 385 -28.83 12.86 2.01
C LEU A 385 -28.97 13.24 0.54
N ILE A 386 -27.86 13.25 -0.20
CA ILE A 386 -27.85 13.58 -1.63
C ILE A 386 -27.15 12.44 -2.38
N SER A 387 -27.85 11.84 -3.36
CA SER A 387 -27.26 10.76 -4.14
C SER A 387 -27.84 10.68 -5.55
N ASN A 388 -27.04 10.23 -6.52
CA ASN A 388 -27.52 9.95 -7.87
C ASN A 388 -26.91 8.66 -8.43
N PHE A 389 -27.46 8.23 -9.56
CA PHE A 389 -26.94 7.08 -10.31
C PHE A 389 -25.89 7.52 -11.33
N PRO A 390 -25.01 6.60 -11.78
CA PRO A 390 -24.04 6.90 -12.83
C PRO A 390 -24.69 7.56 -14.06
N GLY A 391 -24.12 8.67 -14.52
CA GLY A 391 -24.60 9.44 -15.66
C GLY A 391 -25.67 10.50 -15.30
N GLN A 392 -26.10 10.61 -14.04
CA GLN A 392 -26.97 11.67 -13.54
C GLN A 392 -26.18 12.72 -12.78
N GLU A 393 -26.72 13.93 -12.69
CA GLU A 393 -26.13 15.04 -11.96
C GLU A 393 -27.15 15.69 -11.02
N ILE A 394 -26.68 16.13 -9.84
CA ILE A 394 -27.44 17.02 -8.96
C ILE A 394 -26.74 18.36 -8.92
N LYS A 395 -27.48 19.44 -9.18
CA LYS A 395 -26.96 20.82 -9.10
C LYS A 395 -27.79 21.62 -8.12
N ILE A 396 -27.16 22.12 -7.05
CA ILE A 396 -27.76 23.02 -6.07
C ILE A 396 -27.15 24.41 -6.29
N GLY A 397 -27.99 25.37 -6.50
CA GLY A 397 -27.60 26.74 -6.84
C GLY A 397 -26.95 27.50 -5.66
N ALA A 398 -26.57 28.74 -5.92
CA ALA A 398 -25.90 29.60 -4.94
C ALA A 398 -26.86 30.06 -3.83
N ASN A 399 -26.34 30.29 -2.63
CA ASN A 399 -27.05 30.81 -1.45
C ASN A 399 -28.32 30.04 -1.09
N THR A 400 -28.39 28.77 -1.49
CA THR A 400 -29.54 27.88 -1.26
C THR A 400 -29.47 27.28 0.14
N THR A 401 -30.60 27.16 0.83
CA THR A 401 -30.68 26.41 2.09
C THR A 401 -31.51 25.16 1.91
N ILE A 402 -30.87 23.99 2.11
CA ILE A 402 -31.54 22.69 2.18
C ILE A 402 -31.80 22.37 3.65
N LEU A 403 -33.07 22.25 4.04
CA LEU A 403 -33.45 22.02 5.45
C LEU A 403 -33.07 20.62 5.94
N ASN A 404 -33.02 20.47 7.26
CA ASN A 404 -32.65 19.23 7.94
C ASN A 404 -33.45 18.01 7.45
N GLY A 405 -32.76 16.84 7.31
CA GLY A 405 -33.40 15.57 7.02
C GLY A 405 -33.95 15.41 5.60
N ASN A 406 -33.64 16.32 4.69
CA ASN A 406 -34.04 16.18 3.30
C ASN A 406 -33.26 15.10 2.59
N GLU A 407 -33.92 14.36 1.69
CA GLU A 407 -33.33 13.39 0.81
C GLU A 407 -33.56 13.82 -0.64
N ILE A 408 -32.45 13.96 -1.40
CA ILE A 408 -32.44 14.35 -2.82
C ILE A 408 -31.80 13.23 -3.63
N LYS A 409 -32.56 12.63 -4.53
CA LYS A 409 -32.10 11.50 -5.34
C LYS A 409 -32.35 11.71 -6.82
N GLY A 410 -31.46 11.18 -7.66
CA GLY A 410 -31.58 11.14 -9.12
C GLY A 410 -31.00 12.38 -9.79
N GLU A 411 -31.63 12.85 -10.88
CA GLU A 411 -31.22 14.04 -11.61
C GLU A 411 -32.07 15.23 -11.16
N VAL A 412 -31.45 16.19 -10.44
CA VAL A 412 -32.16 17.30 -9.81
C VAL A 412 -31.40 18.59 -10.02
N LYS A 413 -32.13 19.67 -10.29
CA LYS A 413 -31.61 21.02 -10.31
C LYS A 413 -32.41 21.90 -9.38
N VAL A 414 -31.75 22.45 -8.37
CA VAL A 414 -32.28 23.49 -7.45
C VAL A 414 -31.68 24.82 -7.90
N GLY A 415 -32.50 25.85 -8.05
CA GLY A 415 -32.04 27.18 -8.46
C GLY A 415 -31.35 27.93 -7.33
N ASP A 416 -30.84 29.11 -7.65
CA ASP A 416 -30.28 30.05 -6.68
C ASP A 416 -31.42 30.71 -5.87
N ASN A 417 -31.10 31.10 -4.65
CA ASN A 417 -32.01 31.91 -3.84
C ASN A 417 -31.88 33.40 -4.15
#